data_fde8dfd4550879f46e5ebeea3d00256a
#
_entry.id   fde8dfd4550879f46e5ebeea3d00256a
#
_cell.length_a   1.000
_cell.length_b   1.000
_cell.length_c   1.000
_cell.angle_alpha   90.00
_cell.angle_beta   90.00
_cell.angle_gamma   90.00
#
_symmetry.space_group_name_H-M   'P 1'
#
loop_
_entity.id
_entity.type
_entity.pdbx_description
1 polymer ?
#
loop_
_entity_poly.entity_id
_entity_poly.type
_entity_poly.pdbx_seq_one_letter_code
_entity_poly.pdbx_strand_id
1 'polypeptide(L)'
;NFDVVNIPEALDIIGQETKPVNVAVLDSGSPYLPDPAFGGSIFDTEWGWDMEDNDALADDIEFEQGSFSHGTHVGSTISMLNDGVDGNGMSARVTPIRVCYQNGCGPTYSAYLYLNGDNNDSGTSFAQRSGGQPLHSMNMSYGGSGGSATSASCVKLGELADKGVLIASSSGNGGVGSIGWPSACPKVYAVGATNGTDRRSSYSSTNEYVDFSAPGGEYSDWNSDGVDDLVYAYAYVDSYVQTSNNG
;
A
#
# COMPACT_ATOMS: atom_id res chain seq x y z
N ASN A 1 -16.57 -0.51 3.70
CA ASN A 1 -15.52 -1.41 4.21
C ASN A 1 -14.87 -0.89 5.50
N PHE A 2 -14.74 0.43 5.68
CA PHE A 2 -14.15 1.01 6.90
C PHE A 2 -15.00 0.78 8.14
N ASP A 3 -16.31 0.68 8.01
CA ASP A 3 -17.22 0.37 9.13
C ASP A 3 -16.95 -1.02 9.72
N VAL A 4 -16.60 -2.00 8.89
CA VAL A 4 -16.34 -3.38 9.33
C VAL A 4 -15.10 -3.48 10.24
N VAL A 5 -14.13 -2.58 10.07
CA VAL A 5 -12.92 -2.51 10.91
C VAL A 5 -12.96 -1.36 11.92
N ASN A 6 -14.13 -0.80 12.16
CA ASN A 6 -14.40 0.26 13.15
C ASN A 6 -13.51 1.52 12.96
N ILE A 7 -13.18 1.89 11.72
CA ILE A 7 -12.41 3.11 11.45
C ILE A 7 -13.14 4.37 11.93
N PRO A 8 -14.47 4.55 11.69
CA PRO A 8 -15.17 5.73 12.19
C PRO A 8 -15.03 5.89 13.71
N GLU A 9 -15.23 4.83 14.47
CA GLU A 9 -15.09 4.84 15.94
C GLU A 9 -13.65 5.11 16.38
N ALA A 10 -12.66 4.58 15.63
CA ALA A 10 -11.25 4.86 15.91
C ALA A 10 -10.93 6.35 15.68
N LEU A 11 -11.44 6.95 14.61
CA LEU A 11 -11.28 8.37 14.30
C LEU A 11 -11.94 9.25 15.38
N ASP A 12 -13.11 8.88 15.88
CA ASP A 12 -13.78 9.58 16.99
C ASP A 12 -12.94 9.57 18.28
N ILE A 13 -12.21 8.50 18.55
CA ILE A 13 -11.32 8.39 19.72
C ILE A 13 -10.05 9.23 19.53
N ILE A 14 -9.46 9.21 18.34
CA ILE A 14 -8.21 9.93 18.03
C ILE A 14 -8.45 11.44 18.00
N GLY A 15 -9.64 11.88 17.57
CA GLY A 15 -10.00 13.29 17.43
C GLY A 15 -9.28 13.98 16.25
N GLN A 16 -9.46 15.31 16.16
CA GLN A 16 -8.98 16.11 15.04
C GLN A 16 -7.49 16.48 15.08
N GLU A 17 -6.76 16.17 16.15
CA GLU A 17 -5.36 16.54 16.30
C GLU A 17 -4.41 15.46 15.75
N THR A 18 -4.53 15.12 14.50
CA THR A 18 -3.56 14.20 13.90
C THR A 18 -2.44 14.97 13.21
N LYS A 19 -1.22 14.73 13.66
CA LYS A 19 -0.04 15.11 12.88
C LYS A 19 -0.04 14.27 11.60
N PRO A 20 0.42 14.83 10.46
CA PRO A 20 0.54 14.07 9.24
C PRO A 20 1.31 12.77 9.45
N VAL A 21 0.74 11.65 9.02
CA VAL A 21 1.38 10.34 9.03
C VAL A 21 1.96 10.07 7.64
N ASN A 22 3.27 9.92 7.56
CA ASN A 22 3.95 9.63 6.29
C ASN A 22 3.92 8.13 6.03
N VAL A 23 3.31 7.73 4.92
CA VAL A 23 3.14 6.34 4.51
C VAL A 23 3.82 6.12 3.16
N ALA A 24 4.80 5.23 3.09
CA ALA A 24 5.36 4.79 1.81
C ALA A 24 4.52 3.66 1.23
N VAL A 25 4.12 3.77 -0.02
CA VAL A 25 3.45 2.70 -0.78
C VAL A 25 4.43 2.19 -1.83
N LEU A 26 4.92 0.98 -1.60
CA LEU A 26 5.80 0.29 -2.55
C LEU A 26 4.92 -0.53 -3.48
N ASP A 27 4.80 -0.08 -4.73
CA ASP A 27 3.85 -0.66 -5.69
C ASP A 27 4.22 -0.26 -7.13
N SER A 28 3.25 -0.21 -8.05
CA SER A 28 3.43 0.22 -9.45
C SER A 28 3.64 1.74 -9.62
N GLY A 29 3.52 2.52 -8.56
CA GLY A 29 3.62 3.97 -8.61
C GLY A 29 2.29 4.67 -8.39
N SER A 30 2.21 5.94 -8.74
CA SER A 30 0.98 6.75 -8.68
C SER A 30 0.95 7.78 -9.80
N PRO A 31 -0.23 8.28 -10.20
CA PRO A 31 -0.30 9.34 -11.22
C PRO A 31 0.39 10.61 -10.74
N TYR A 32 1.20 11.17 -11.62
CA TYR A 32 1.98 12.38 -11.36
C TYR A 32 1.14 13.66 -11.30
N LEU A 33 -0.05 13.65 -11.85
CA LEU A 33 -0.89 14.85 -11.96
C LEU A 33 -1.69 15.10 -10.68
N PRO A 34 -1.64 16.34 -10.14
CA PRO A 34 -2.57 16.74 -9.10
C PRO A 34 -3.97 16.70 -9.69
N ASP A 35 -4.77 15.71 -9.30
CA ASP A 35 -6.16 15.63 -9.71
C ASP A 35 -7.02 16.40 -8.68
N PRO A 36 -7.78 17.41 -9.11
CA PRO A 36 -8.70 18.14 -8.24
C PRO A 36 -9.73 17.25 -7.55
N ALA A 37 -10.07 16.08 -8.14
CA ALA A 37 -10.98 15.11 -7.54
C ALA A 37 -10.41 14.50 -6.24
N PHE A 38 -9.09 14.51 -6.07
CA PHE A 38 -8.40 14.07 -4.86
C PHE A 38 -8.10 15.21 -3.88
N GLY A 39 -8.66 16.40 -4.05
CA GLY A 39 -8.38 17.52 -3.14
C GLY A 39 -6.95 18.06 -3.23
N GLY A 40 -6.22 17.70 -4.26
CA GLY A 40 -4.92 18.31 -4.63
C GLY A 40 -3.68 17.74 -3.98
N SER A 41 -3.73 16.73 -3.09
CA SER A 41 -2.53 16.23 -2.43
C SER A 41 -2.63 14.85 -1.79
N ILE A 42 -3.27 13.89 -2.42
CA ILE A 42 -3.33 12.51 -1.90
C ILE A 42 -1.95 11.87 -1.89
N PHE A 43 -1.17 12.11 -2.96
CA PHE A 43 0.16 11.57 -3.12
C PHE A 43 1.21 12.66 -2.96
N ASP A 44 2.17 12.45 -2.07
CA ASP A 44 3.37 13.27 -1.98
C ASP A 44 4.43 12.73 -2.95
N THR A 45 4.28 13.07 -4.21
CA THR A 45 5.16 12.62 -5.28
C THR A 45 6.57 13.21 -5.18
N GLU A 46 6.75 14.34 -4.47
CA GLU A 46 8.06 14.97 -4.30
C GLU A 46 9.04 14.08 -3.52
N TRP A 47 8.53 13.23 -2.61
CA TRP A 47 9.36 12.33 -1.82
C TRP A 47 9.45 10.92 -2.42
N GLY A 48 8.66 10.68 -3.47
CA GLY A 48 8.63 9.43 -4.20
C GLY A 48 9.92 9.15 -4.97
N TRP A 49 10.10 7.91 -5.36
CA TRP A 49 11.20 7.46 -6.21
C TRP A 49 10.79 6.29 -7.07
N ASP A 50 11.16 6.35 -8.33
CA ASP A 50 11.08 5.20 -9.22
C ASP A 50 12.37 4.38 -9.10
N MET A 51 12.23 3.16 -8.57
CA MET A 51 13.38 2.27 -8.40
C MET A 51 13.73 1.52 -9.68
N GLU A 52 12.81 1.46 -10.63
CA GLU A 52 13.02 0.77 -11.92
C GLU A 52 13.79 1.65 -12.88
N ASP A 53 13.30 2.88 -13.10
CA ASP A 53 13.93 3.85 -13.99
C ASP A 53 14.99 4.69 -13.28
N ASN A 54 15.10 4.54 -11.97
CA ASN A 54 16.05 5.23 -11.09
C ASN A 54 15.94 6.75 -11.17
N ASP A 55 14.74 7.27 -11.07
CA ASP A 55 14.48 8.72 -11.08
C ASP A 55 13.42 9.15 -10.04
N ALA A 56 13.12 10.43 -10.03
CA ALA A 56 12.21 11.03 -9.06
C ALA A 56 10.72 10.92 -9.46
N LEU A 57 10.42 10.23 -10.54
CA LEU A 57 9.09 10.19 -11.13
C LEU A 57 8.48 8.79 -10.96
N ALA A 58 7.89 8.55 -9.79
CA ALA A 58 7.26 7.26 -9.48
C ALA A 58 5.88 7.12 -10.18
N ASP A 59 5.87 7.23 -11.52
CA ASP A 59 4.67 7.10 -12.34
C ASP A 59 4.10 5.70 -12.30
N ASP A 60 2.77 5.61 -12.40
CA ASP A 60 2.07 4.33 -12.52
C ASP A 60 2.05 3.87 -13.99
N ILE A 61 3.03 3.05 -14.37
CA ILE A 61 3.24 2.63 -15.76
C ILE A 61 2.12 1.71 -16.28
N GLU A 62 1.41 1.04 -15.39
CA GLU A 62 0.26 0.23 -15.80
C GLU A 62 -0.83 1.12 -16.38
N PHE A 63 -0.92 2.35 -15.90
CA PHE A 63 -1.80 3.38 -16.41
C PHE A 63 -1.48 3.76 -17.87
N GLU A 64 -0.21 4.05 -18.22
CA GLU A 64 0.20 4.43 -19.57
C GLU A 64 -0.14 3.38 -20.63
N GLN A 65 -0.33 2.13 -20.21
CA GLN A 65 -0.59 1.01 -21.11
C GLN A 65 -2.05 0.53 -21.08
N GLY A 66 -2.94 1.28 -20.43
CA GLY A 66 -4.37 0.95 -20.38
C GLY A 66 -4.70 -0.25 -19.49
N SER A 67 -3.80 -0.65 -18.60
CA SER A 67 -4.05 -1.62 -17.56
C SER A 67 -4.39 -0.95 -16.24
N PHE A 68 -4.79 -1.75 -15.26
CA PHE A 68 -5.20 -1.28 -13.94
C PHE A 68 -4.02 -0.71 -13.15
N SER A 69 -4.16 0.52 -12.65
CA SER A 69 -3.13 1.18 -11.84
C SER A 69 -3.19 0.72 -10.38
N HIS A 70 -2.52 -0.38 -10.08
CA HIS A 70 -2.58 -1.04 -8.78
C HIS A 70 -2.07 -0.14 -7.64
N GLY A 71 -0.92 0.51 -7.82
CA GLY A 71 -0.35 1.42 -6.82
C GLY A 71 -1.25 2.62 -6.53
N THR A 72 -1.92 3.16 -7.55
CA THR A 72 -2.92 4.22 -7.39
C THR A 72 -4.11 3.74 -6.57
N HIS A 73 -4.61 2.53 -6.84
CA HIS A 73 -5.72 1.94 -6.08
C HIS A 73 -5.34 1.76 -4.60
N VAL A 74 -4.21 1.14 -4.33
CA VAL A 74 -3.70 0.91 -2.96
C VAL A 74 -3.49 2.23 -2.22
N GLY A 75 -2.79 3.17 -2.84
CA GLY A 75 -2.51 4.48 -2.24
C GLY A 75 -3.78 5.29 -1.99
N SER A 76 -4.76 5.25 -2.90
CA SER A 76 -6.04 5.93 -2.71
C SER A 76 -6.88 5.31 -1.59
N THR A 77 -6.80 4.00 -1.38
CA THR A 77 -7.45 3.34 -0.22
C THR A 77 -6.92 3.89 1.10
N ILE A 78 -5.61 4.12 1.19
CA ILE A 78 -5.00 4.74 2.37
C ILE A 78 -5.43 6.21 2.51
N SER A 79 -5.45 6.95 1.41
CA SER A 79 -5.79 8.38 1.42
C SER A 79 -7.28 8.65 1.68
N MET A 80 -8.17 7.69 1.43
CA MET A 80 -9.58 7.78 1.82
C MET A 80 -9.78 7.99 3.33
N LEU A 81 -8.79 7.62 4.15
CA LEU A 81 -8.77 7.96 5.58
C LEU A 81 -8.65 9.47 5.83
N ASN A 82 -8.23 10.24 4.81
CA ASN A 82 -8.15 11.71 4.87
C ASN A 82 -9.48 12.38 4.51
N ASP A 83 -10.51 11.61 4.19
CA ASP A 83 -11.80 12.17 3.81
C ASP A 83 -12.42 12.92 4.99
N GLY A 84 -12.22 14.22 4.94
CA GLY A 84 -12.73 15.15 5.92
C GLY A 84 -14.22 15.44 5.76
N VAL A 85 -15.05 14.48 5.36
CA VAL A 85 -16.51 14.66 5.22
C VAL A 85 -17.10 15.25 6.50
N ASP A 86 -16.51 14.95 7.66
CA ASP A 86 -16.93 15.52 8.95
C ASP A 86 -15.78 16.25 9.69
N GLY A 87 -14.65 16.51 9.04
CA GLY A 87 -13.49 17.15 9.66
C GLY A 87 -12.70 16.26 10.62
N ASN A 88 -12.96 14.97 10.63
CA ASN A 88 -12.37 13.97 11.53
C ASN A 88 -11.41 13.03 10.79
N GLY A 89 -10.95 13.37 9.57
CA GLY A 89 -10.03 12.55 8.81
C GLY A 89 -8.63 12.48 9.42
N MET A 90 -7.96 11.34 9.24
CA MET A 90 -6.52 11.24 9.47
C MET A 90 -5.78 12.01 8.37
N SER A 91 -4.69 12.67 8.71
CA SER A 91 -3.81 13.27 7.71
C SER A 91 -2.74 12.25 7.31
N ALA A 92 -3.07 11.35 6.39
CA ALA A 92 -2.08 10.43 5.79
C ALA A 92 -1.45 11.09 4.55
N ARG A 93 -0.12 11.16 4.53
CA ARG A 93 0.65 11.58 3.38
C ARG A 93 1.24 10.35 2.70
N VAL A 94 0.72 10.02 1.55
CA VAL A 94 1.10 8.82 0.80
C VAL A 94 2.25 9.15 -0.17
N THR A 95 3.40 8.52 0.04
CA THR A 95 4.58 8.65 -0.82
C THR A 95 4.71 7.42 -1.70
N PRO A 96 4.58 7.55 -3.03
CA PRO A 96 4.73 6.42 -3.94
C PRO A 96 6.21 6.06 -4.10
N ILE A 97 6.51 4.78 -4.01
CA ILE A 97 7.80 4.20 -4.37
C ILE A 97 7.53 3.12 -5.41
N ARG A 98 7.90 3.40 -6.66
CA ARG A 98 7.67 2.44 -7.73
C ARG A 98 8.70 1.33 -7.68
N VAL A 99 8.22 0.11 -7.53
CA VAL A 99 9.02 -1.13 -7.50
C VAL A 99 8.43 -2.22 -8.40
N CYS A 100 7.21 -2.01 -8.88
CA CYS A 100 6.47 -2.97 -9.69
C CYS A 100 6.16 -2.41 -11.08
N TYR A 101 6.14 -3.28 -12.07
CA TYR A 101 5.77 -3.01 -13.46
C TYR A 101 5.21 -4.29 -14.10
N GLN A 102 4.88 -4.28 -15.39
CA GLN A 102 4.13 -5.33 -16.09
C GLN A 102 4.51 -6.80 -15.80
N ASN A 103 5.76 -7.05 -15.47
CA ASN A 103 6.30 -8.40 -15.29
C ASN A 103 6.56 -8.76 -13.82
N GLY A 104 6.15 -7.93 -12.89
CA GLY A 104 6.31 -8.13 -11.45
C GLY A 104 7.06 -7.03 -10.73
N CYS A 105 7.46 -7.28 -9.49
CA CYS A 105 8.12 -6.31 -8.63
C CYS A 105 9.60 -6.68 -8.51
N GLY A 106 10.49 -5.86 -9.06
CA GLY A 106 11.92 -6.14 -9.21
C GLY A 106 12.81 -5.47 -8.16
N PRO A 107 13.00 -4.13 -8.16
CA PRO A 107 14.01 -3.45 -7.37
C PRO A 107 13.59 -3.17 -5.91
N THR A 108 12.88 -4.10 -5.27
CA THR A 108 12.33 -3.92 -3.90
C THR A 108 13.43 -3.73 -2.86
N TYR A 109 14.58 -4.39 -3.01
CA TYR A 109 15.70 -4.22 -2.08
C TYR A 109 16.28 -2.80 -2.12
N SER A 110 16.41 -2.20 -3.30
CA SER A 110 16.84 -0.80 -3.46
C SER A 110 15.87 0.16 -2.78
N ALA A 111 14.56 -0.11 -2.84
CA ALA A 111 13.56 0.67 -2.10
C ALA A 111 13.77 0.59 -0.58
N TYR A 112 14.08 -0.59 -0.04
CA TYR A 112 14.36 -0.72 1.40
C TYR A 112 15.61 0.05 1.81
N LEU A 113 16.67 0.05 1.00
CA LEU A 113 17.87 0.85 1.23
C LEU A 113 17.54 2.36 1.20
N TYR A 114 16.77 2.80 0.20
CA TYR A 114 16.31 4.19 0.09
C TYR A 114 15.54 4.65 1.33
N LEU A 115 14.59 3.85 1.80
CA LEU A 115 13.79 4.16 2.98
C LEU A 115 14.60 4.11 4.27
N ASN A 116 15.58 3.22 4.36
CA ASN A 116 16.53 3.14 5.49
C ASN A 116 17.53 4.30 5.54
N GLY A 117 17.76 4.97 4.43
CA GLY A 117 18.84 5.97 4.29
C GLY A 117 20.21 5.36 4.03
N ASP A 118 20.23 4.10 3.58
CA ASP A 118 21.45 3.40 3.21
C ASP A 118 21.91 3.78 1.80
N ASN A 119 23.18 3.44 1.48
CA ASN A 119 23.70 3.63 0.13
C ASN A 119 22.95 2.75 -0.86
N ASN A 120 22.42 3.35 -1.92
CA ASN A 120 21.62 2.73 -2.96
C ASN A 120 21.85 3.41 -4.30
N ASP A 121 21.29 2.85 -5.38
CA ASP A 121 21.53 3.31 -6.74
C ASP A 121 20.93 4.69 -7.05
N SER A 122 19.94 5.14 -6.27
CA SER A 122 19.32 6.47 -6.46
C SER A 122 20.25 7.64 -6.10
N GLY A 123 21.31 7.39 -5.33
CA GLY A 123 22.18 8.43 -4.79
C GLY A 123 21.51 9.39 -3.80
N THR A 124 20.28 9.07 -3.38
CA THR A 124 19.48 9.85 -2.42
C THR A 124 18.76 8.93 -1.44
N SER A 125 17.91 9.49 -0.57
CA SER A 125 17.10 8.72 0.38
C SER A 125 15.79 9.42 0.69
N PHE A 126 14.83 8.68 1.24
CA PHE A 126 13.57 9.25 1.73
C PHE A 126 13.82 10.41 2.70
N ALA A 127 14.72 10.25 3.67
CA ALA A 127 15.04 11.29 4.63
C ALA A 127 15.61 12.58 3.98
N GLN A 128 16.41 12.44 2.92
CA GLN A 128 16.93 13.60 2.19
C GLN A 128 15.84 14.31 1.41
N ARG A 129 14.98 13.55 0.71
CA ARG A 129 13.91 14.12 -0.10
C ARG A 129 12.77 14.71 0.73
N SER A 130 12.47 14.12 1.87
CA SER A 130 11.43 14.61 2.80
C SER A 130 11.89 15.78 3.69
N GLY A 131 13.14 16.21 3.56
CA GLY A 131 13.69 17.24 4.46
C GLY A 131 13.81 16.76 5.91
N GLY A 132 14.03 15.46 6.12
CA GLY A 132 14.18 14.86 7.44
C GLY A 132 12.86 14.49 8.12
N GLN A 133 11.74 14.52 7.40
CA GLN A 133 10.47 14.05 7.96
C GLN A 133 10.53 12.53 8.22
N PRO A 134 9.99 12.04 9.34
CA PRO A 134 9.99 10.61 9.63
C PRO A 134 9.06 9.83 8.70
N LEU A 135 9.46 8.61 8.35
CA LEU A 135 8.56 7.60 7.81
C LEU A 135 7.86 6.92 8.99
N HIS A 136 6.52 6.81 8.94
CA HIS A 136 5.75 6.22 10.03
C HIS A 136 5.22 4.82 9.68
N SER A 137 4.85 4.63 8.42
CA SER A 137 4.31 3.33 7.96
C SER A 137 4.75 3.04 6.52
N MET A 138 4.71 1.77 6.17
CA MET A 138 5.00 1.28 4.82
C MET A 138 4.00 0.19 4.45
N ASN A 139 3.48 0.26 3.22
CA ASN A 139 2.61 -0.75 2.64
C ASN A 139 3.29 -1.45 1.46
N MET A 140 3.13 -2.78 1.42
CA MET A 140 3.62 -3.65 0.34
C MET A 140 2.49 -4.59 -0.08
N SER A 141 1.76 -4.21 -1.14
CA SER A 141 0.67 -5.03 -1.70
C SER A 141 1.15 -5.94 -2.83
N TYR A 142 2.34 -6.50 -2.68
CA TYR A 142 2.95 -7.46 -3.60
C TYR A 142 3.60 -8.61 -2.83
N GLY A 143 3.93 -9.67 -3.53
CA GLY A 143 4.64 -10.77 -2.93
C GLY A 143 4.99 -11.87 -3.90
N GLY A 144 5.83 -12.78 -3.43
CA GLY A 144 6.28 -13.94 -4.19
C GLY A 144 6.64 -15.12 -3.28
N SER A 145 6.91 -16.26 -3.89
CA SER A 145 7.38 -17.47 -3.18
C SER A 145 8.91 -17.52 -3.11
N GLY A 146 9.45 -18.36 -2.24
CA GLY A 146 10.89 -18.69 -2.21
C GLY A 146 11.77 -17.74 -1.42
N GLY A 147 11.22 -16.92 -0.55
CA GLY A 147 11.97 -16.07 0.38
C GLY A 147 12.49 -16.82 1.61
N SER A 148 13.21 -16.07 2.46
CA SER A 148 13.74 -16.55 3.74
C SER A 148 13.74 -15.44 4.78
N ALA A 149 13.42 -15.77 6.03
CA ALA A 149 13.45 -14.84 7.16
C ALA A 149 14.83 -14.21 7.42
N THR A 150 15.89 -14.82 6.91
CA THR A 150 17.28 -14.33 7.01
C THR A 150 17.79 -13.67 5.74
N SER A 151 16.93 -13.43 4.75
CA SER A 151 17.29 -12.72 3.52
C SER A 151 17.70 -11.27 3.81
N ALA A 152 18.53 -10.69 2.95
CA ALA A 152 18.92 -9.29 3.06
C ALA A 152 17.70 -8.35 3.10
N SER A 153 16.64 -8.66 2.33
CA SER A 153 15.37 -7.93 2.35
C SER A 153 14.72 -7.95 3.73
N CYS A 154 14.57 -9.13 4.35
CA CYS A 154 13.98 -9.22 5.69
C CYS A 154 14.83 -8.51 6.76
N VAL A 155 16.15 -8.53 6.63
CA VAL A 155 17.04 -7.78 7.54
C VAL A 155 16.77 -6.28 7.41
N LYS A 156 16.69 -5.75 6.19
CA LYS A 156 16.42 -4.31 5.97
C LYS A 156 15.03 -3.87 6.42
N LEU A 157 14.03 -4.70 6.22
CA LEU A 157 12.69 -4.46 6.77
C LEU A 157 12.71 -4.46 8.30
N GLY A 158 13.45 -5.39 8.91
CA GLY A 158 13.64 -5.41 10.36
C GLY A 158 14.31 -4.15 10.90
N GLU A 159 15.30 -3.57 10.19
CA GLU A 159 15.95 -2.31 10.55
C GLU A 159 14.99 -1.12 10.47
N LEU A 160 14.09 -1.07 9.45
CA LEU A 160 13.03 -0.06 9.37
C LEU A 160 12.05 -0.18 10.55
N ALA A 161 11.63 -1.40 10.86
CA ALA A 161 10.75 -1.64 12.00
C ALA A 161 11.40 -1.23 13.33
N ASP A 162 12.72 -1.44 13.50
CA ASP A 162 13.47 -1.00 14.68
C ASP A 162 13.59 0.53 14.80
N LYS A 163 13.42 1.25 13.69
CA LYS A 163 13.30 2.72 13.67
C LYS A 163 11.88 3.21 13.98
N GLY A 164 10.94 2.29 14.23
CA GLY A 164 9.55 2.60 14.57
C GLY A 164 8.60 2.65 13.37
N VAL A 165 9.03 2.20 12.19
CA VAL A 165 8.15 2.13 11.01
C VAL A 165 7.22 0.92 11.14
N LEU A 166 5.91 1.13 11.06
CA LEU A 166 4.93 0.04 10.96
C LEU A 166 4.93 -0.49 9.53
N ILE A 167 5.20 -1.78 9.35
CA ILE A 167 5.32 -2.39 8.04
C ILE A 167 4.19 -3.39 7.83
N ALA A 168 3.31 -3.12 6.88
CA ALA A 168 2.24 -4.01 6.46
C ALA A 168 2.51 -4.60 5.06
N SER A 169 2.18 -5.87 4.89
CA SER A 169 2.27 -6.54 3.59
C SER A 169 1.11 -7.50 3.39
N SER A 170 0.63 -7.62 2.16
CA SER A 170 -0.37 -8.61 1.80
C SER A 170 0.15 -10.02 2.06
N SER A 171 -0.68 -10.90 2.63
CA SER A 171 -0.32 -12.32 2.84
C SER A 171 -0.18 -13.10 1.53
N GLY A 172 -0.71 -12.56 0.43
CA GLY A 172 -0.69 -13.13 -0.91
C GLY A 172 -2.02 -13.77 -1.31
N ASN A 173 -2.10 -14.16 -2.60
CA ASN A 173 -3.29 -14.69 -3.25
C ASN A 173 -3.17 -16.19 -3.61
N GLY A 174 -2.35 -16.93 -2.87
CA GLY A 174 -2.07 -18.34 -3.13
C GLY A 174 -2.97 -19.33 -2.41
N GLY A 175 -3.97 -18.86 -1.66
CA GLY A 175 -4.89 -19.70 -0.90
C GLY A 175 -4.25 -20.37 0.32
N VAL A 176 -4.88 -21.46 0.79
CA VAL A 176 -4.50 -22.13 2.04
C VAL A 176 -3.08 -22.71 1.98
N GLY A 177 -2.27 -22.41 2.99
CA GLY A 177 -0.92 -22.94 3.15
C GLY A 177 0.17 -22.23 2.34
N SER A 178 -0.20 -21.26 1.51
CA SER A 178 0.79 -20.45 0.77
C SER A 178 1.50 -19.46 1.70
N ILE A 179 2.81 -19.37 1.57
CA ILE A 179 3.64 -18.40 2.29
C ILE A 179 4.16 -17.39 1.30
N GLY A 180 3.79 -16.12 1.51
CA GLY A 180 4.26 -14.98 0.73
C GLY A 180 5.48 -14.31 1.35
N TRP A 181 6.32 -13.72 0.53
CA TRP A 181 7.41 -12.84 0.91
C TRP A 181 7.22 -11.51 0.19
N PRO A 182 7.38 -10.37 0.87
CA PRO A 182 8.03 -10.16 2.17
C PRO A 182 7.12 -10.31 3.41
N SER A 183 5.85 -10.67 3.27
CA SER A 183 4.90 -10.71 4.41
C SER A 183 5.35 -11.65 5.54
N ALA A 184 6.06 -12.74 5.21
CA ALA A 184 6.61 -13.67 6.22
C ALA A 184 7.95 -13.22 6.82
N CYS A 185 8.44 -12.02 6.53
CA CYS A 185 9.62 -11.48 7.19
C CYS A 185 9.33 -11.12 8.65
N PRO A 186 10.28 -11.35 9.57
CA PRO A 186 10.14 -10.89 10.96
C PRO A 186 9.85 -9.37 11.03
N LYS A 187 8.92 -8.97 11.92
CA LYS A 187 8.50 -7.57 12.14
C LYS A 187 7.72 -6.94 10.97
N VAL A 188 7.33 -7.72 9.97
CA VAL A 188 6.36 -7.33 8.96
C VAL A 188 5.02 -7.91 9.36
N TYR A 189 3.98 -7.10 9.36
CA TYR A 189 2.61 -7.55 9.60
C TYR A 189 2.00 -8.08 8.31
N ALA A 190 1.72 -9.37 8.29
CA ALA A 190 1.05 -10.03 7.18
C ALA A 190 -0.47 -9.88 7.31
N VAL A 191 -1.10 -9.35 6.27
CA VAL A 191 -2.54 -9.07 6.25
C VAL A 191 -3.24 -9.94 5.22
N GLY A 192 -4.15 -10.78 5.68
CA GLY A 192 -5.04 -11.59 4.85
C GLY A 192 -6.32 -10.84 4.47
N ALA A 193 -7.07 -11.39 3.51
CA ALA A 193 -8.31 -10.81 3.03
C ALA A 193 -9.55 -11.54 3.57
N THR A 194 -10.57 -10.77 3.95
CA THR A 194 -11.92 -11.26 4.22
C THR A 194 -12.91 -10.79 3.17
N ASN A 195 -13.97 -11.57 2.97
CA ASN A 195 -15.09 -11.23 2.10
C ASN A 195 -16.22 -10.50 2.85
N GLY A 196 -17.31 -10.18 2.17
CA GLY A 196 -18.46 -9.45 2.73
C GLY A 196 -19.19 -10.14 3.88
N THR A 197 -18.85 -11.39 4.21
CA THR A 197 -19.42 -12.16 5.35
C THR A 197 -18.42 -12.39 6.49
N ASP A 198 -17.34 -11.61 6.56
CA ASP A 198 -16.24 -11.73 7.54
C ASP A 198 -15.54 -13.10 7.51
N ARG A 199 -15.60 -13.78 6.39
CA ARG A 199 -14.87 -15.03 6.18
C ARG A 199 -13.65 -14.75 5.32
N ARG A 200 -12.64 -15.61 5.47
CA ARG A 200 -11.48 -15.56 4.59
C ARG A 200 -11.90 -15.62 3.13
N SER A 201 -11.45 -14.67 2.31
CA SER A 201 -11.64 -14.73 0.86
C SER A 201 -10.93 -15.95 0.26
N SER A 202 -11.50 -16.57 -0.75
CA SER A 202 -11.03 -17.85 -1.32
C SER A 202 -9.57 -17.79 -1.78
N TYR A 203 -9.17 -16.66 -2.33
CA TYR A 203 -7.81 -16.40 -2.82
C TYR A 203 -6.80 -16.11 -1.72
N SER A 204 -7.23 -15.57 -0.56
CA SER A 204 -6.32 -15.10 0.48
C SER A 204 -5.42 -16.20 1.01
N SER A 205 -4.11 -15.96 0.99
CA SER A 205 -3.16 -16.86 1.63
C SER A 205 -3.41 -16.94 3.12
N THR A 206 -3.36 -18.16 3.68
CA THR A 206 -3.42 -18.39 5.11
C THR A 206 -2.36 -19.37 5.53
N ASN A 207 -1.58 -18.97 6.53
CA ASN A 207 -0.48 -19.73 7.10
C ASN A 207 -0.15 -19.18 8.50
N GLU A 208 0.88 -19.68 9.12
CA GLU A 208 1.30 -19.31 10.47
C GLU A 208 1.89 -17.88 10.61
N TYR A 209 2.13 -17.19 9.49
CA TYR A 209 2.68 -15.82 9.48
C TYR A 209 1.61 -14.74 9.32
N VAL A 210 0.35 -15.10 9.09
CA VAL A 210 -0.73 -14.09 8.95
C VAL A 210 -1.10 -13.54 10.32
N ASP A 211 -0.87 -12.25 10.52
CA ASP A 211 -1.12 -11.55 11.79
C ASP A 211 -2.53 -10.98 11.89
N PHE A 212 -3.04 -10.44 10.78
CA PHE A 212 -4.32 -9.75 10.70
C PHE A 212 -5.10 -10.14 9.46
N SER A 213 -6.37 -9.79 9.45
CA SER A 213 -7.22 -9.83 8.26
C SER A 213 -7.97 -8.52 8.12
N ALA A 214 -8.17 -8.10 6.87
CA ALA A 214 -8.91 -6.90 6.52
C ALA A 214 -9.89 -7.20 5.37
N PRO A 215 -10.93 -6.39 5.18
CA PRO A 215 -11.84 -6.52 4.05
C PRO A 215 -11.10 -6.38 2.73
N GLY A 216 -10.91 -7.47 2.00
CA GLY A 216 -10.29 -7.52 0.67
C GLY A 216 -11.28 -7.82 -0.45
N GLY A 217 -12.50 -8.21 -0.07
CA GLY A 217 -13.55 -8.54 -1.01
C GLY A 217 -13.42 -9.91 -1.66
N GLU A 218 -14.37 -10.22 -2.50
CA GLU A 218 -14.40 -11.44 -3.32
C GLU A 218 -15.37 -11.22 -4.48
N TYR A 219 -15.10 -11.83 -5.64
CA TYR A 219 -16.04 -11.83 -6.77
C TYR A 219 -17.28 -12.70 -6.45
N SER A 220 -18.14 -12.18 -5.61
CA SER A 220 -19.36 -12.84 -5.16
C SER A 220 -20.27 -11.81 -4.52
N ASP A 221 -21.53 -11.84 -4.88
CA ASP A 221 -22.60 -11.04 -4.27
C ASP A 221 -23.16 -11.76 -3.04
N TRP A 222 -22.51 -11.59 -1.89
CA TRP A 222 -22.90 -12.27 -0.64
C TRP A 222 -24.12 -11.63 0.03
N ASN A 223 -24.35 -10.35 -0.22
CA ASN A 223 -25.47 -9.60 0.36
C ASN A 223 -26.71 -9.62 -0.55
N SER A 224 -26.58 -10.15 -1.79
CA SER A 224 -27.63 -10.25 -2.80
C SER A 224 -28.21 -8.91 -3.25
N ASP A 225 -27.36 -7.89 -3.34
CA ASP A 225 -27.76 -6.56 -3.87
C ASP A 225 -27.51 -6.40 -5.38
N GLY A 226 -26.96 -7.42 -6.03
CA GLY A 226 -26.68 -7.45 -7.46
C GLY A 226 -25.28 -6.94 -7.84
N VAL A 227 -24.42 -6.69 -6.86
CA VAL A 227 -23.04 -6.21 -7.07
C VAL A 227 -22.07 -7.12 -6.32
N ASP A 228 -20.93 -7.44 -6.92
CA ASP A 228 -19.89 -8.19 -6.24
C ASP A 228 -19.33 -7.40 -5.04
N ASP A 229 -19.10 -8.09 -3.92
CA ASP A 229 -18.57 -7.52 -2.69
C ASP A 229 -17.06 -7.29 -2.77
N LEU A 230 -16.66 -6.26 -3.51
CA LEU A 230 -15.26 -5.87 -3.73
C LEU A 230 -14.87 -4.62 -2.94
N VAL A 231 -13.58 -4.39 -2.79
CA VAL A 231 -13.04 -3.12 -2.29
C VAL A 231 -13.02 -2.11 -3.43
N TYR A 232 -13.68 -0.98 -3.21
CA TYR A 232 -13.70 0.12 -4.17
C TYR A 232 -12.67 1.17 -3.78
N ALA A 233 -11.84 1.54 -4.71
CA ALA A 233 -10.89 2.64 -4.59
C ALA A 233 -10.73 3.35 -5.92
N TYR A 234 -9.96 4.41 -5.95
CA TYR A 234 -9.73 5.15 -7.19
C TYR A 234 -8.67 4.43 -8.05
N ALA A 235 -8.93 4.38 -9.34
CA ALA A 235 -7.93 4.04 -10.34
C ALA A 235 -7.97 5.08 -11.45
N TYR A 236 -6.84 5.33 -12.06
CA TYR A 236 -6.73 6.30 -13.13
C TYR A 236 -6.89 5.59 -14.48
N VAL A 237 -7.75 6.12 -15.36
CA VAL A 237 -7.94 5.63 -16.74
C VAL A 237 -8.09 6.83 -17.66
N ASP A 238 -7.21 6.97 -18.63
CA ASP A 238 -7.30 7.95 -19.74
C ASP A 238 -7.70 9.37 -19.34
N SER A 239 -7.02 9.98 -18.38
CA SER A 239 -7.29 11.34 -17.88
C SER A 239 -8.53 11.49 -17.00
N TYR A 240 -9.22 10.40 -16.66
CA TYR A 240 -10.35 10.39 -15.72
C TYR A 240 -10.09 9.43 -14.56
N VAL A 241 -10.45 9.88 -13.37
CA VAL A 241 -10.50 9.00 -12.21
C VAL A 241 -11.74 8.14 -12.31
N GLN A 242 -11.58 6.83 -12.26
CA GLN A 242 -12.69 5.89 -12.16
C GLN A 242 -12.57 5.11 -10.85
N THR A 243 -13.69 4.75 -10.26
CA THR A 243 -13.71 3.73 -9.21
C THR A 243 -13.46 2.38 -9.86
N SER A 244 -12.48 1.65 -9.36
CA SER A 244 -12.22 0.28 -9.76
C SER A 244 -12.49 -0.67 -8.59
N ASN A 245 -12.84 -1.88 -8.92
CA ASN A 245 -13.23 -2.93 -7.98
C ASN A 245 -12.27 -4.12 -8.03
N ASN A 246 -11.00 -3.89 -8.30
CA ASN A 246 -9.98 -4.93 -8.22
C ASN A 246 -9.21 -4.77 -6.91
N GLY A 247 -9.47 -5.65 -5.96
CA GLY A 247 -8.74 -5.79 -4.70
C GLY A 247 -7.52 -6.69 -4.86
#